data_90c8e2372902d74cb8f3dfe05a1c71d4
#
_entry.id   90c8e2372902d74cb8f3dfe05a1c71d4
#
_cell.length_a   1.000
_cell.length_b   1.000
_cell.length_c   1.000
_cell.angle_alpha   90.00
_cell.angle_beta   90.00
_cell.angle_gamma   90.00
#
_symmetry.space_group_name_H-M   'P 1'
#
loop_
_entity.id
_entity.type
_entity.pdbx_description
1 polymer ?
#
loop_
_entity_poly.entity_id
_entity_poly.type
_entity_poly.pdbx_seq_one_letter_code
_entity_poly.pdbx_strand_id
1 'polypeptide(L)'
;MKTKLIILGCGNSMGAPRIDGYWGNCDKKNKKNARTRCSAIILRGSNSILIDSSPDVRRQLLANNIKNISSVVYTHEHSDQTNGIFELRPFAFKKKGNKKVNFWRKGNPVNVYGNFSTIRLLKKRFDYCFKSFYGYPAIVKGNIIKKIFSLGNYDEKINFNTKQVTHGLIETTAYVFENTAYISDCNDLSIVNMKIFQNLKHLVIDCLRIKKSPVHFNLDEALYVHNCLKPKKTILTNLNSDLNYDFLLKRLPKNVLPAYDGLKLNL
;
A
#
# COMPACT_ATOMS: atom_id res chain seq x y z
N MET A 1 -9.35 7.58 19.34
CA MET A 1 -8.17 8.13 18.64
C MET A 1 -8.46 8.28 17.14
N LYS A 2 -7.91 9.33 16.50
CA LYS A 2 -8.09 9.54 15.05
C LYS A 2 -7.12 8.66 14.29
N THR A 3 -7.64 7.90 13.33
CA THR A 3 -6.84 7.10 12.37
C THR A 3 -6.59 7.92 11.12
N LYS A 4 -5.37 7.85 10.58
CA LYS A 4 -4.98 8.49 9.32
C LYS A 4 -4.47 7.44 8.35
N LEU A 5 -4.86 7.56 7.09
CA LEU A 5 -4.23 6.86 5.97
C LEU A 5 -3.45 7.86 5.14
N ILE A 6 -2.20 7.58 4.86
CA ILE A 6 -1.37 8.38 3.95
C ILE A 6 -1.04 7.51 2.75
N ILE A 7 -1.39 7.96 1.56
CA ILE A 7 -0.92 7.37 0.31
C ILE A 7 0.52 7.80 0.13
N LEU A 8 1.47 6.90 0.35
CA LEU A 8 2.90 7.19 0.27
C LEU A 8 3.37 7.27 -1.18
N GLY A 9 2.84 6.41 -2.03
CA GLY A 9 3.04 6.36 -3.45
C GLY A 9 1.80 5.89 -4.17
N CYS A 10 1.50 6.45 -5.33
CA CYS A 10 0.30 6.15 -6.09
C CYS A 10 0.54 5.84 -7.57
N GLY A 11 1.81 5.72 -7.98
CA GLY A 11 2.20 5.35 -9.33
C GLY A 11 2.18 3.82 -9.54
N ASN A 12 2.06 3.42 -10.79
CA ASN A 12 2.17 2.03 -11.21
C ASN A 12 3.59 1.48 -11.02
N SER A 13 3.82 0.23 -11.46
CA SER A 13 5.10 -0.47 -11.32
C SER A 13 6.32 0.27 -11.89
N MET A 14 6.13 1.16 -12.87
CA MET A 14 7.20 1.97 -13.45
C MET A 14 7.36 3.34 -12.80
N GLY A 15 6.36 3.83 -12.05
CA GLY A 15 6.31 5.18 -11.53
C GLY A 15 6.08 6.26 -12.61
N ALA A 16 6.02 7.52 -12.19
CA ALA A 16 5.99 8.67 -13.08
C ALA A 16 6.85 9.80 -12.48
N PRO A 17 7.92 10.25 -13.19
CA PRO A 17 8.41 9.71 -14.45
C PRO A 17 8.91 8.28 -14.32
N ARG A 18 8.97 7.56 -15.44
CA ARG A 18 9.67 6.29 -15.50
C ARG A 18 11.19 6.51 -15.31
N ILE A 19 11.93 5.45 -15.06
CA ILE A 19 13.39 5.53 -14.85
C ILE A 19 14.16 6.11 -16.05
N ASP A 20 13.60 5.98 -17.27
CA ASP A 20 14.12 6.57 -18.50
C ASP A 20 13.73 8.06 -18.69
N GLY A 21 13.10 8.66 -17.68
CA GLY A 21 12.66 10.07 -17.72
C GLY A 21 11.36 10.32 -18.47
N TYR A 22 10.64 9.27 -18.92
CA TYR A 22 9.39 9.42 -19.65
C TYR A 22 8.23 9.83 -18.73
N TRP A 23 7.54 10.91 -19.09
CA TRP A 23 6.39 11.48 -18.34
C TRP A 23 5.02 11.20 -18.98
N GLY A 24 4.98 10.65 -20.20
CA GLY A 24 3.73 10.46 -20.93
C GLY A 24 2.96 11.76 -21.07
N ASN A 25 1.67 11.73 -20.69
CA ASN A 25 0.77 12.90 -20.72
C ASN A 25 0.83 13.75 -19.43
N CYS A 26 1.66 13.36 -18.46
CA CYS A 26 1.79 14.07 -17.19
C CYS A 26 2.59 15.36 -17.33
N ASP A 27 2.03 16.47 -16.88
CA ASP A 27 2.75 17.75 -16.79
C ASP A 27 3.86 17.65 -15.72
N LYS A 28 5.11 17.83 -16.15
CA LYS A 28 6.31 17.79 -15.30
C LYS A 28 6.33 18.90 -14.22
N LYS A 29 5.63 20.01 -14.45
CA LYS A 29 5.56 21.15 -13.53
C LYS A 29 4.60 20.87 -12.36
N ASN A 30 3.59 20.03 -12.55
CA ASN A 30 2.69 19.66 -11.47
C ASN A 30 3.28 18.51 -10.64
N LYS A 31 3.76 18.82 -9.43
CA LYS A 31 4.36 17.85 -8.50
C LYS A 31 3.46 16.64 -8.18
N LYS A 32 2.14 16.76 -8.33
CA LYS A 32 1.20 15.65 -8.12
C LYS A 32 1.24 14.60 -9.24
N ASN A 33 1.90 14.91 -10.34
CA ASN A 33 2.18 13.94 -11.40
C ASN A 33 3.47 13.15 -11.17
N ALA A 34 4.33 13.59 -10.25
CA ALA A 34 5.47 12.81 -9.81
C ALA A 34 4.99 11.75 -8.81
N ARG A 35 4.98 10.47 -9.25
CA ARG A 35 4.38 9.36 -8.52
C ARG A 35 5.40 8.25 -8.32
N THR A 36 5.66 7.91 -7.08
CA THR A 36 6.40 6.70 -6.70
C THR A 36 5.48 5.50 -6.72
N ARG A 37 6.03 4.26 -6.73
CA ARG A 37 5.24 3.01 -6.77
C ARG A 37 4.30 2.91 -5.58
N CYS A 38 3.18 2.21 -5.76
CA CYS A 38 2.13 2.10 -4.77
C CYS A 38 2.65 1.67 -3.39
N SER A 39 2.25 2.40 -2.37
CA SER A 39 2.36 2.07 -0.96
C SER A 39 1.50 3.03 -0.15
N ALA A 40 1.07 2.61 1.02
CA ALA A 40 0.33 3.48 1.95
C ALA A 40 0.72 3.17 3.39
N ILE A 41 0.39 4.06 4.33
CA ILE A 41 0.61 3.83 5.75
C ILE A 41 -0.60 4.24 6.56
N ILE A 42 -0.97 3.39 7.52
CA ILE A 42 -2.03 3.66 8.49
C ILE A 42 -1.36 4.08 9.80
N LEU A 43 -1.76 5.24 10.30
CA LEU A 43 -1.27 5.80 11.56
C LEU A 43 -2.40 5.89 12.59
N ARG A 44 -2.20 5.28 13.77
CA ARG A 44 -3.14 5.38 14.90
C ARG A 44 -2.34 5.35 16.22
N GLY A 45 -2.29 6.48 16.92
CA GLY A 45 -1.43 6.59 18.09
C GLY A 45 0.03 6.27 17.78
N SER A 46 0.59 5.29 18.47
CA SER A 46 1.94 4.77 18.26
C SER A 46 2.07 3.75 17.09
N ASN A 47 0.94 3.27 16.58
CA ASN A 47 0.93 2.29 15.50
C ASN A 47 1.15 2.93 14.13
N SER A 48 2.04 2.33 13.38
CA SER A 48 2.38 2.68 11.99
C SER A 48 2.38 1.41 11.16
N ILE A 49 1.27 1.12 10.49
CA ILE A 49 1.09 -0.09 9.70
C ILE A 49 1.30 0.26 8.22
N LEU A 50 2.40 -0.22 7.65
CA LEU A 50 2.72 -0.02 6.24
C LEU A 50 1.90 -1.00 5.38
N ILE A 51 1.30 -0.52 4.30
CA ILE A 51 0.72 -1.34 3.23
C ILE A 51 1.72 -1.33 2.08
N ASP A 52 2.31 -2.47 1.80
CA ASP A 52 3.36 -2.71 0.84
C ASP A 52 4.65 -1.90 1.09
N SER A 53 5.79 -2.51 0.85
CA SER A 53 7.10 -1.87 0.89
C SER A 53 7.65 -1.72 -0.54
N SER A 54 7.18 -0.70 -1.24
CA SER A 54 7.61 -0.44 -2.61
C SER A 54 9.13 -0.19 -2.70
N PRO A 55 9.74 -0.29 -3.87
CA PRO A 55 11.15 0.07 -4.06
C PRO A 55 11.48 1.52 -3.64
N ASP A 56 10.45 2.38 -3.59
CA ASP A 56 10.58 3.79 -3.19
C ASP A 56 10.36 4.04 -1.70
N VAL A 57 10.09 3.01 -0.90
CA VAL A 57 9.64 3.15 0.50
C VAL A 57 10.57 4.03 1.33
N ARG A 58 11.89 3.97 1.12
CA ARG A 58 12.83 4.87 1.81
C ARG A 58 12.52 6.33 1.55
N ARG A 59 12.38 6.74 0.29
CA ARG A 59 12.00 8.11 -0.10
C ARG A 59 10.63 8.49 0.44
N GLN A 60 9.67 7.58 0.34
CA GLN A 60 8.30 7.76 0.79
C GLN A 60 8.20 8.02 2.29
N LEU A 61 8.89 7.23 3.12
CA LEU A 61 8.89 7.39 4.58
C LEU A 61 9.59 8.69 5.01
N LEU A 62 10.73 9.03 4.38
CA LEU A 62 11.45 10.27 4.66
C LEU A 62 10.62 11.51 4.29
N ALA A 63 9.99 11.52 3.12
CA ALA A 63 9.15 12.63 2.64
C ALA A 63 7.94 12.89 3.55
N ASN A 64 7.42 11.85 4.20
CA ASN A 64 6.28 11.94 5.12
C ASN A 64 6.68 11.99 6.60
N ASN A 65 7.98 12.11 6.91
CA ASN A 65 8.52 12.14 8.27
C ASN A 65 8.10 10.93 9.13
N ILE A 66 7.98 9.75 8.52
CA ILE A 66 7.64 8.49 9.20
C ILE A 66 8.90 7.92 9.82
N LYS A 67 8.91 7.82 11.15
CA LYS A 67 10.09 7.39 11.93
C LYS A 67 9.94 6.00 12.56
N ASN A 68 8.80 5.36 12.39
CA ASN A 68 8.53 4.04 12.93
C ASN A 68 7.64 3.22 12.01
N ILE A 69 7.88 1.91 11.95
CA ILE A 69 7.00 0.92 11.32
C ILE A 69 6.75 -0.18 12.36
N SER A 70 5.50 -0.33 12.77
CA SER A 70 5.09 -1.38 13.73
C SER A 70 4.93 -2.72 13.05
N SER A 71 4.40 -2.71 11.83
CA SER A 71 4.18 -3.91 11.00
C SER A 71 3.96 -3.52 9.55
N VAL A 72 4.02 -4.52 8.67
CA VAL A 72 3.71 -4.38 7.25
C VAL A 72 2.63 -5.37 6.87
N VAL A 73 1.67 -4.96 6.06
CA VAL A 73 0.72 -5.85 5.38
C VAL A 73 1.00 -5.80 3.89
N TYR A 74 1.15 -6.95 3.23
CA TYR A 74 1.41 -7.04 1.80
C TYR A 74 0.13 -7.40 1.06
N THR A 75 -0.16 -6.67 0.00
CA THR A 75 -1.29 -6.98 -0.90
C THR A 75 -0.99 -8.23 -1.72
N HIS A 76 0.19 -8.30 -2.30
CA HIS A 76 0.69 -9.42 -3.09
C HIS A 76 2.23 -9.37 -3.24
N GLU A 77 2.79 -10.30 -4.02
CA GLU A 77 4.23 -10.50 -4.11
C GLU A 77 4.94 -9.76 -5.25
N HIS A 78 4.28 -8.92 -6.04
CA HIS A 78 4.95 -8.21 -7.14
C HIS A 78 6.08 -7.30 -6.63
N SER A 79 7.07 -7.10 -7.47
CA SER A 79 8.33 -6.41 -7.12
C SER A 79 8.12 -4.95 -6.77
N ASP A 80 7.19 -4.28 -7.42
CA ASP A 80 6.83 -2.89 -7.16
C ASP A 80 6.11 -2.69 -5.81
N GLN A 81 5.57 -3.77 -5.23
CA GLN A 81 4.96 -3.78 -3.89
C GLN A 81 5.94 -4.27 -2.80
N THR A 82 7.02 -4.97 -3.16
CA THR A 82 7.78 -5.74 -2.17
C THR A 82 9.28 -5.46 -2.12
N ASN A 83 9.90 -4.90 -3.17
CA ASN A 83 11.37 -4.77 -3.27
C ASN A 83 12.00 -3.81 -2.24
N GLY A 84 11.21 -3.02 -1.53
CA GLY A 84 11.69 -2.20 -0.42
C GLY A 84 11.75 -2.93 0.93
N ILE A 85 11.53 -4.23 0.99
CA ILE A 85 11.52 -5.02 2.23
C ILE A 85 12.83 -4.86 3.05
N PHE A 86 13.97 -4.69 2.39
CA PHE A 86 15.25 -4.49 3.03
C PHE A 86 15.33 -3.15 3.79
N GLU A 87 14.62 -2.13 3.36
CA GLU A 87 14.54 -0.82 4.02
C GLU A 87 13.85 -0.89 5.39
N LEU A 88 13.25 -2.02 5.75
CA LEU A 88 12.71 -2.26 7.09
C LEU A 88 13.79 -2.53 8.15
N ARG A 89 15.04 -2.77 7.74
CA ARG A 89 16.17 -3.10 8.63
C ARG A 89 16.37 -2.12 9.80
N PRO A 90 16.33 -0.78 9.63
CA PRO A 90 16.48 0.15 10.74
C PRO A 90 15.42 0.00 11.83
N PHE A 91 14.21 -0.44 11.46
CA PHE A 91 13.10 -0.63 12.41
C PHE A 91 13.25 -1.93 13.20
N ALA A 92 13.85 -2.96 12.61
CA ALA A 92 14.19 -4.21 13.31
C ALA A 92 15.24 -4.02 14.42
N PHE A 93 16.08 -2.99 14.32
CA PHE A 93 17.16 -2.71 15.26
C PHE A 93 16.88 -1.55 16.20
N LYS A 94 15.68 -1.00 16.18
CA LYS A 94 15.31 0.15 17.02
C LYS A 94 15.34 -0.21 18.49
N LYS A 95 16.01 0.61 19.29
CA LYS A 95 16.09 0.51 20.74
C LYS A 95 14.71 0.63 21.39
N LYS A 96 14.43 -0.19 22.40
CA LYS A 96 13.46 0.11 23.45
C LYS A 96 14.17 0.93 24.54
N GLY A 97 13.86 2.25 24.63
CA GLY A 97 14.39 3.15 25.68
C GLY A 97 15.82 3.66 25.43
N ASN A 98 16.33 4.49 26.37
CA ASN A 98 17.64 5.18 26.31
C ASN A 98 18.88 4.30 26.53
N LYS A 99 18.77 3.00 26.63
CA LYS A 99 19.92 2.11 26.82
C LYS A 99 20.64 1.87 25.50
N LYS A 100 21.97 2.09 25.46
CA LYS A 100 22.85 1.63 24.37
C LYS A 100 22.72 0.10 24.26
N VAL A 101 21.94 -0.39 23.34
CA VAL A 101 21.85 -1.82 23.03
C VAL A 101 22.99 -2.12 22.07
N ASN A 102 23.81 -3.14 22.39
CA ASN A 102 24.75 -3.68 21.43
C ASN A 102 23.98 -4.02 20.15
N PHE A 103 24.21 -3.24 19.11
CA PHE A 103 23.50 -3.20 17.84
C PHE A 103 23.40 -4.57 17.15
N TRP A 104 24.26 -5.49 17.54
CA TRP A 104 24.52 -6.77 16.89
C TRP A 104 23.84 -7.98 17.52
N ARG A 105 23.20 -7.88 18.68
CA ARG A 105 22.81 -9.08 19.44
C ARG A 105 21.31 -9.25 19.76
N LYS A 106 20.47 -8.22 19.66
CA LYS A 106 19.02 -8.35 19.92
C LYS A 106 18.22 -7.44 18.99
N GLY A 107 17.88 -7.97 17.79
CA GLY A 107 16.89 -7.35 16.92
C GLY A 107 15.49 -7.86 17.27
N ASN A 108 14.50 -7.03 17.02
CA ASN A 108 13.10 -7.43 17.01
C ASN A 108 12.59 -7.33 15.56
N PRO A 109 12.56 -8.43 14.81
CA PRO A 109 12.16 -8.42 13.41
C PRO A 109 10.80 -7.72 13.23
N VAL A 110 10.67 -6.89 12.19
CA VAL A 110 9.38 -6.28 11.85
C VAL A 110 8.42 -7.37 11.40
N ASN A 111 7.25 -7.44 12.02
CA ASN A 111 6.23 -8.40 11.60
C ASN A 111 5.67 -8.00 10.24
N VAL A 112 5.72 -8.91 9.27
CA VAL A 112 5.13 -8.73 7.94
C VAL A 112 4.02 -9.76 7.74
N TYR A 113 2.92 -9.33 7.15
CA TYR A 113 1.70 -10.10 7.00
C TYR A 113 1.29 -10.15 5.53
N GLY A 114 0.79 -11.28 5.08
CA GLY A 114 0.25 -11.49 3.74
C GLY A 114 -0.46 -12.83 3.65
N ASN A 115 -1.08 -13.12 2.52
CA ASN A 115 -1.64 -14.45 2.29
C ASN A 115 -0.50 -15.49 2.19
N PHE A 116 -0.85 -16.78 2.17
CA PHE A 116 0.12 -17.86 2.17
C PHE A 116 1.10 -17.78 0.98
N SER A 117 0.58 -17.53 -0.23
CA SER A 117 1.39 -17.43 -1.45
C SER A 117 2.39 -16.28 -1.36
N THR A 118 1.92 -15.10 -0.99
CA THR A 118 2.74 -13.90 -0.82
C THR A 118 3.87 -14.15 0.19
N ILE A 119 3.56 -14.61 1.40
CA ILE A 119 4.60 -14.86 2.42
C ILE A 119 5.61 -15.93 1.98
N ARG A 120 5.15 -17.01 1.32
CA ARG A 120 6.03 -18.05 0.78
C ARG A 120 6.99 -17.50 -0.27
N LEU A 121 6.48 -16.70 -1.21
CA LEU A 121 7.30 -16.10 -2.28
C LEU A 121 8.25 -15.03 -1.75
N LEU A 122 7.83 -14.20 -0.80
CA LEU A 122 8.73 -13.25 -0.13
C LEU A 122 9.89 -13.96 0.58
N LYS A 123 9.61 -15.05 1.33
CA LYS A 123 10.67 -15.86 1.96
C LYS A 123 11.63 -16.47 0.95
N LYS A 124 11.14 -16.85 -0.24
CA LYS A 124 12.00 -17.40 -1.31
C LYS A 124 12.87 -16.31 -1.94
N ARG A 125 12.30 -15.13 -2.26
CA ARG A 125 13.00 -14.04 -2.96
C ARG A 125 13.95 -13.26 -2.04
N PHE A 126 13.55 -13.07 -0.79
CA PHE A 126 14.25 -12.24 0.19
C PHE A 126 14.70 -13.05 1.41
N ASP A 127 15.16 -14.27 1.18
CA ASP A 127 15.58 -15.22 2.23
C ASP A 127 16.46 -14.56 3.31
N TYR A 128 17.42 -13.73 2.87
CA TYR A 128 18.30 -12.96 3.73
C TYR A 128 17.56 -12.06 4.75
N CYS A 129 16.40 -11.53 4.40
CA CYS A 129 15.62 -10.67 5.30
C CYS A 129 14.89 -11.47 6.40
N PHE A 130 14.60 -12.76 6.15
CA PHE A 130 13.83 -13.63 7.05
C PHE A 130 14.68 -14.50 7.97
N LYS A 131 15.99 -14.56 7.75
CA LYS A 131 16.92 -15.42 8.50
C LYS A 131 17.96 -14.58 9.25
N SER A 132 18.46 -15.13 10.34
CA SER A 132 19.62 -14.59 11.05
C SER A 132 20.88 -15.18 10.46
N PHE A 133 21.88 -14.34 10.14
CA PHE A 133 23.17 -14.75 9.59
C PHE A 133 24.32 -14.08 10.31
N TYR A 134 25.40 -14.80 10.61
CA TYR A 134 26.64 -14.28 11.19
C TYR A 134 26.42 -13.36 12.40
N GLY A 135 25.44 -13.65 13.24
CA GLY A 135 25.11 -12.84 14.42
C GLY A 135 24.19 -11.64 14.12
N TYR A 136 23.81 -11.39 12.86
CA TYR A 136 22.79 -10.40 12.51
C TYR A 136 21.41 -11.05 12.65
N PRO A 137 20.48 -10.44 13.38
CA PRO A 137 19.11 -10.94 13.47
C PRO A 137 18.35 -10.74 12.15
N ALA A 138 17.30 -11.53 11.96
CA ALA A 138 16.38 -11.32 10.84
C ALA A 138 15.80 -9.91 10.83
N ILE A 139 15.57 -9.36 9.65
CA ILE A 139 14.96 -8.04 9.45
C ILE A 139 13.45 -8.11 9.65
N VAL A 140 12.84 -9.17 9.13
CA VAL A 140 11.37 -9.35 9.15
C VAL A 140 10.98 -10.74 9.62
N LYS A 141 9.77 -10.84 10.19
CA LYS A 141 9.12 -12.09 10.55
C LYS A 141 7.81 -12.24 9.79
N GLY A 142 7.69 -13.28 8.96
CA GLY A 142 6.51 -13.51 8.12
C GLY A 142 5.37 -14.16 8.90
N ASN A 143 4.17 -13.64 8.72
CA ASN A 143 2.92 -14.12 9.32
C ASN A 143 1.85 -14.25 8.23
N ILE A 144 1.09 -15.34 8.27
CA ILE A 144 -0.02 -15.55 7.34
C ILE A 144 -1.26 -14.87 7.93
N ILE A 145 -1.93 -14.06 7.11
CA ILE A 145 -3.18 -13.39 7.51
C ILE A 145 -4.34 -14.36 7.57
N LYS A 146 -5.30 -14.04 8.44
CA LYS A 146 -6.65 -14.61 8.44
C LYS A 146 -7.62 -13.66 7.73
N LYS A 147 -8.82 -14.15 7.39
CA LYS A 147 -9.90 -13.31 6.83
C LYS A 147 -10.19 -12.08 7.69
N ILE A 148 -10.12 -12.24 9.01
CA ILE A 148 -10.24 -11.16 9.99
C ILE A 148 -9.03 -11.25 10.92
N PHE A 149 -8.35 -10.16 11.13
CA PHE A 149 -7.23 -10.05 12.08
C PHE A 149 -7.08 -8.62 12.56
N SER A 150 -6.25 -8.41 13.56
CA SER A 150 -6.04 -7.08 14.14
C SER A 150 -4.55 -6.84 14.39
N LEU A 151 -4.12 -5.60 14.20
CA LEU A 151 -2.76 -5.15 14.47
C LEU A 151 -2.77 -3.95 15.41
N GLY A 152 -1.73 -3.85 16.25
CA GLY A 152 -1.55 -2.78 17.21
C GLY A 152 -1.84 -3.19 18.65
N ASN A 153 -1.53 -2.28 19.58
CA ASN A 153 -1.75 -2.46 21.02
C ASN A 153 -3.21 -2.12 21.38
N TYR A 154 -3.67 -2.55 22.55
CA TYR A 154 -5.07 -2.52 23.03
C TYR A 154 -5.92 -1.35 22.52
N ASP A 155 -5.60 -0.11 22.90
CA ASP A 155 -6.42 1.08 22.58
C ASP A 155 -6.18 1.63 21.15
N GLU A 156 -5.15 1.15 20.48
CA GLU A 156 -4.71 1.60 19.17
C GLU A 156 -4.92 0.52 18.10
N LYS A 157 -5.63 -0.54 18.46
CA LYS A 157 -5.87 -1.70 17.61
C LYS A 157 -6.65 -1.33 16.35
N ILE A 158 -6.19 -1.79 15.21
CA ILE A 158 -6.87 -1.68 13.92
C ILE A 158 -7.32 -3.06 13.49
N ASN A 159 -8.62 -3.18 13.24
CA ASN A 159 -9.24 -4.41 12.76
C ASN A 159 -9.23 -4.41 11.24
N PHE A 160 -8.75 -5.51 10.66
CA PHE A 160 -8.72 -5.75 9.22
C PHE A 160 -9.70 -6.86 8.85
N ASN A 161 -10.53 -6.60 7.86
CA ASN A 161 -11.18 -7.62 7.07
C ASN A 161 -10.45 -7.73 5.72
N THR A 162 -10.26 -8.95 5.22
CA THR A 162 -9.55 -9.18 3.96
C THR A 162 -10.39 -9.96 2.97
N LYS A 163 -10.15 -9.68 1.70
CA LYS A 163 -10.72 -10.43 0.59
C LYS A 163 -9.66 -10.61 -0.49
N GLN A 164 -9.51 -11.83 -1.00
CA GLN A 164 -8.72 -12.04 -2.20
C GLN A 164 -9.55 -11.58 -3.41
N VAL A 165 -8.94 -10.79 -4.27
CA VAL A 165 -9.51 -10.26 -5.51
C VAL A 165 -8.58 -10.57 -6.67
N THR A 166 -9.12 -10.67 -7.87
CA THR A 166 -8.36 -11.07 -9.05
C THR A 166 -7.47 -9.93 -9.56
N HIS A 167 -6.24 -10.26 -9.89
CA HIS A 167 -5.28 -9.42 -10.59
C HIS A 167 -4.60 -10.26 -11.69
N GLY A 168 -5.22 -10.32 -12.86
CA GLY A 168 -4.80 -11.20 -13.94
C GLY A 168 -4.82 -12.68 -13.56
N LEU A 169 -3.67 -13.32 -13.51
CA LEU A 169 -3.52 -14.74 -13.15
C LEU A 169 -3.23 -14.97 -11.66
N ILE A 170 -3.12 -13.92 -10.86
CA ILE A 170 -2.88 -14.02 -9.43
C ILE A 170 -4.01 -13.39 -8.61
N GLU A 171 -3.99 -13.64 -7.31
CA GLU A 171 -4.87 -12.97 -6.36
C GLU A 171 -4.09 -11.93 -5.57
N THR A 172 -4.71 -10.77 -5.35
CA THR A 172 -4.23 -9.75 -4.44
C THR A 172 -5.15 -9.64 -3.23
N THR A 173 -4.61 -9.20 -2.11
CA THR A 173 -5.38 -9.01 -0.89
C THR A 173 -5.92 -7.59 -0.82
N ALA A 174 -7.23 -7.43 -0.94
CA ALA A 174 -7.92 -6.20 -0.57
C ALA A 174 -8.05 -6.12 0.95
N TYR A 175 -7.70 -4.98 1.52
CA TYR A 175 -7.81 -4.70 2.96
C TYR A 175 -8.95 -3.73 3.25
N VAL A 176 -9.84 -4.10 4.18
CA VAL A 176 -10.89 -3.21 4.68
C VAL A 176 -10.66 -2.95 6.16
N PHE A 177 -10.56 -1.68 6.53
CA PHE A 177 -10.34 -1.18 7.89
C PHE A 177 -10.98 0.20 8.06
N GLU A 178 -11.55 0.51 9.23
CA GLU A 178 -12.15 1.82 9.53
C GLU A 178 -13.09 2.32 8.39
N ASN A 179 -13.95 1.45 7.86
CA ASN A 179 -14.82 1.72 6.70
C ASN A 179 -14.07 2.21 5.44
N THR A 180 -12.81 1.85 5.31
CA THR A 180 -11.96 2.17 4.17
C THR A 180 -11.51 0.88 3.51
N ALA A 181 -11.68 0.75 2.19
CA ALA A 181 -11.09 -0.32 1.39
C ALA A 181 -9.83 0.19 0.68
N TYR A 182 -8.77 -0.62 0.68
CA TYR A 182 -7.55 -0.42 -0.09
C TYR A 182 -7.35 -1.59 -1.05
N ILE A 183 -7.38 -1.29 -2.35
CA ILE A 183 -7.36 -2.25 -3.47
C ILE A 183 -6.44 -1.66 -4.55
N SER A 184 -5.12 -1.87 -4.44
CA SER A 184 -4.14 -1.22 -5.32
C SER A 184 -4.00 -1.85 -6.71
N ASP A 185 -4.26 -3.16 -6.80
CA ASP A 185 -4.08 -3.94 -8.03
C ASP A 185 -5.25 -4.91 -8.17
N CYS A 186 -6.09 -4.69 -9.17
CA CYS A 186 -7.33 -5.45 -9.32
C CYS A 186 -7.93 -5.28 -10.72
N ASN A 187 -8.50 -6.34 -11.26
CA ASN A 187 -9.37 -6.31 -12.44
C ASN A 187 -10.69 -7.08 -12.21
N ASP A 188 -11.06 -7.31 -10.96
CA ASP A 188 -12.22 -8.09 -10.54
C ASP A 188 -13.44 -7.20 -10.35
N LEU A 189 -14.27 -7.05 -11.38
CA LEU A 189 -15.52 -6.28 -11.29
C LEU A 189 -16.56 -6.92 -10.34
N SER A 190 -16.41 -8.20 -9.95
CA SER A 190 -17.34 -8.84 -9.02
C SER A 190 -17.29 -8.24 -7.61
N ILE A 191 -16.28 -7.43 -7.30
CA ILE A 191 -16.15 -6.72 -6.01
C ILE A 191 -17.38 -5.86 -5.69
N VAL A 192 -18.13 -5.37 -6.69
CA VAL A 192 -19.33 -4.56 -6.50
C VAL A 192 -20.44 -5.32 -5.78
N ASN A 193 -20.44 -6.65 -5.87
CA ASN A 193 -21.43 -7.54 -5.24
C ASN A 193 -20.97 -8.09 -3.89
N MET A 194 -19.75 -7.78 -3.46
CA MET A 194 -19.19 -8.33 -2.22
C MET A 194 -19.59 -7.48 -1.01
N LYS A 195 -20.25 -8.10 -0.04
CA LYS A 195 -20.73 -7.44 1.19
C LYS A 195 -19.64 -6.66 1.93
N ILE A 196 -18.39 -7.13 1.89
CA ILE A 196 -17.25 -6.50 2.57
C ILE A 196 -16.94 -5.08 2.05
N PHE A 197 -17.32 -4.74 0.82
CA PHE A 197 -17.09 -3.44 0.19
C PHE A 197 -18.31 -2.52 0.22
N GLN A 198 -19.38 -2.88 0.94
CA GLN A 198 -20.54 -2.02 1.08
C GLN A 198 -20.33 -0.98 2.19
N ASN A 199 -21.04 0.16 2.09
CA ASN A 199 -21.04 1.24 3.10
C ASN A 199 -19.66 1.83 3.42
N LEU A 200 -18.79 1.93 2.43
CA LEU A 200 -17.46 2.49 2.61
C LEU A 200 -17.50 4.00 2.78
N LYS A 201 -16.68 4.52 3.70
CA LYS A 201 -16.34 5.94 3.78
C LYS A 201 -15.32 6.30 2.69
N HIS A 202 -14.27 5.47 2.53
CA HIS A 202 -13.25 5.67 1.53
C HIS A 202 -13.03 4.38 0.72
N LEU A 203 -12.84 4.53 -0.58
CA LEU A 203 -12.41 3.48 -1.48
C LEU A 203 -11.12 3.94 -2.15
N VAL A 204 -9.98 3.33 -1.81
CA VAL A 204 -8.72 3.47 -2.56
C VAL A 204 -8.67 2.33 -3.55
N ILE A 205 -8.69 2.63 -4.84
CA ILE A 205 -8.89 1.62 -5.90
C ILE A 205 -7.91 1.79 -7.06
N ASP A 206 -7.53 0.66 -7.62
CA ASP A 206 -6.74 0.58 -8.85
C ASP A 206 -7.37 1.39 -9.99
N CYS A 207 -6.54 2.13 -10.71
CA CYS A 207 -6.91 2.86 -11.92
C CYS A 207 -5.65 3.06 -12.78
N LEU A 208 -5.25 2.02 -13.50
CA LEU A 208 -3.96 2.04 -14.17
C LEU A 208 -3.87 3.09 -15.29
N ARG A 209 -4.88 3.16 -16.17
CA ARG A 209 -4.84 3.98 -17.40
C ARG A 209 -6.23 4.20 -17.99
N ILE A 210 -6.31 4.99 -19.08
CA ILE A 210 -7.58 5.21 -19.81
C ILE A 210 -7.97 3.95 -20.60
N LYS A 211 -7.03 3.37 -21.36
CA LYS A 211 -7.29 2.17 -22.17
C LYS A 211 -7.43 0.93 -21.28
N LYS A 212 -8.23 -0.04 -21.72
CA LYS A 212 -8.39 -1.32 -21.01
C LYS A 212 -7.05 -2.02 -20.75
N SER A 213 -6.99 -2.68 -19.61
CA SER A 213 -5.88 -3.54 -19.20
C SER A 213 -6.41 -4.94 -18.91
N PRO A 214 -5.65 -6.01 -19.21
CA PRO A 214 -6.08 -7.37 -18.89
C PRO A 214 -5.97 -7.71 -17.41
N VAL A 215 -5.24 -6.91 -16.63
CA VAL A 215 -4.89 -7.24 -15.23
C VAL A 215 -5.16 -6.10 -14.23
N HIS A 216 -5.59 -4.93 -14.68
CA HIS A 216 -5.90 -3.77 -13.85
C HIS A 216 -7.19 -3.11 -14.30
N PHE A 217 -7.85 -2.39 -13.41
CA PHE A 217 -8.91 -1.49 -13.82
C PHE A 217 -8.37 -0.35 -14.67
N ASN A 218 -9.13 -0.01 -15.70
CA ASN A 218 -9.00 1.28 -16.38
C ASN A 218 -9.86 2.34 -15.68
N LEU A 219 -9.85 3.57 -16.19
CA LEU A 219 -10.61 4.66 -15.60
C LEU A 219 -12.12 4.39 -15.57
N ASP A 220 -12.69 3.86 -16.66
CA ASP A 220 -14.14 3.60 -16.76
C ASP A 220 -14.57 2.48 -15.79
N GLU A 221 -13.76 1.43 -15.65
CA GLU A 221 -14.02 0.33 -14.71
C GLU A 221 -13.91 0.78 -13.25
N ALA A 222 -12.93 1.62 -12.92
CA ALA A 222 -12.82 2.20 -11.58
C ALA A 222 -14.02 3.11 -11.25
N LEU A 223 -14.50 3.90 -12.23
CA LEU A 223 -15.72 4.71 -12.07
C LEU A 223 -16.98 3.86 -12.01
N TYR A 224 -17.07 2.77 -12.74
CA TYR A 224 -18.16 1.81 -12.62
C TYR A 224 -18.23 1.25 -11.18
N VAL A 225 -17.11 0.81 -10.62
CA VAL A 225 -17.05 0.33 -9.23
C VAL A 225 -17.45 1.43 -8.24
N HIS A 226 -16.97 2.66 -8.44
CA HIS A 226 -17.40 3.81 -7.64
C HIS A 226 -18.92 4.00 -7.66
N ASN A 227 -19.52 3.97 -8.84
CA ASN A 227 -20.96 4.18 -9.01
C ASN A 227 -21.82 3.06 -8.38
N CYS A 228 -21.33 1.82 -8.40
CA CYS A 228 -22.00 0.69 -7.77
C CYS A 228 -21.89 0.72 -6.24
N LEU A 229 -20.68 0.92 -5.69
CA LEU A 229 -20.42 0.87 -4.25
C LEU A 229 -20.78 2.17 -3.52
N LYS A 230 -20.85 3.30 -4.23
CA LYS A 230 -21.20 4.64 -3.71
C LYS A 230 -20.49 5.04 -2.42
N PRO A 231 -19.15 4.89 -2.33
CA PRO A 231 -18.42 5.32 -1.16
C PRO A 231 -18.53 6.85 -0.99
N LYS A 232 -18.32 7.37 0.23
CA LYS A 232 -18.33 8.82 0.45
C LYS A 232 -17.21 9.51 -0.35
N LYS A 233 -16.06 8.84 -0.52
CA LYS A 233 -14.94 9.32 -1.34
C LYS A 233 -14.19 8.15 -1.97
N THR A 234 -13.87 8.27 -3.26
CA THR A 234 -12.98 7.34 -3.99
C THR A 234 -11.65 8.01 -4.30
N ILE A 235 -10.56 7.27 -4.11
CA ILE A 235 -9.20 7.69 -4.41
C ILE A 235 -8.64 6.73 -5.46
N LEU A 236 -8.36 7.24 -6.65
CA LEU A 236 -7.76 6.44 -7.72
C LEU A 236 -6.26 6.32 -7.47
N THR A 237 -5.73 5.09 -7.43
CA THR A 237 -4.29 4.81 -7.24
C THR A 237 -3.74 3.95 -8.38
N ASN A 238 -2.47 3.58 -8.32
CA ASN A 238 -1.78 2.80 -9.37
C ASN A 238 -1.72 3.52 -10.73
N LEU A 239 -1.69 4.85 -10.69
CA LEU A 239 -1.82 5.73 -11.87
C LEU A 239 -0.55 5.69 -12.71
N ASN A 240 -0.68 5.38 -14.01
CA ASN A 240 0.44 5.50 -14.92
C ASN A 240 0.61 6.93 -15.47
N SER A 241 1.58 7.13 -16.35
CA SER A 241 1.90 8.42 -16.95
C SER A 241 0.87 8.94 -17.98
N ASP A 242 -0.16 8.16 -18.35
CA ASP A 242 -1.24 8.63 -19.23
C ASP A 242 -2.24 9.52 -18.47
N LEU A 243 -2.30 9.38 -17.16
CA LEU A 243 -3.30 9.97 -16.28
C LEU A 243 -2.78 11.25 -15.62
N ASN A 244 -2.77 12.35 -16.37
CA ASN A 244 -2.43 13.68 -15.84
C ASN A 244 -3.39 14.08 -14.70
N TYR A 245 -2.85 14.61 -13.60
CA TYR A 245 -3.62 14.93 -12.39
C TYR A 245 -4.71 15.98 -12.65
N ASP A 246 -4.38 17.09 -13.32
CA ASP A 246 -5.34 18.17 -13.57
C ASP A 246 -6.38 17.79 -14.62
N PHE A 247 -6.00 16.97 -15.60
CA PHE A 247 -6.92 16.38 -16.55
C PHE A 247 -7.97 15.51 -15.86
N LEU A 248 -7.55 14.67 -14.92
CA LEU A 248 -8.46 13.83 -14.14
C LEU A 248 -9.39 14.68 -13.26
N LEU A 249 -8.87 15.67 -12.54
CA LEU A 249 -9.69 16.53 -11.67
C LEU A 249 -10.83 17.23 -12.40
N LYS A 250 -10.63 17.62 -13.66
CA LYS A 250 -11.65 18.29 -14.48
C LYS A 250 -12.77 17.36 -14.95
N ARG A 251 -12.53 16.03 -14.95
CA ARG A 251 -13.45 15.02 -15.52
C ARG A 251 -14.07 14.08 -14.49
N LEU A 252 -13.47 13.97 -13.33
CA LEU A 252 -13.93 13.07 -12.29
C LEU A 252 -15.14 13.65 -11.55
N PRO A 253 -16.07 12.81 -11.08
CA PRO A 253 -17.12 13.22 -10.15
C PRO A 253 -16.51 13.87 -8.90
N LYS A 254 -17.25 14.80 -8.28
CA LYS A 254 -16.79 15.60 -7.13
C LYS A 254 -16.21 14.79 -5.96
N ASN A 255 -16.68 13.58 -5.78
CA ASN A 255 -16.24 12.66 -4.70
C ASN A 255 -15.21 11.62 -5.16
N VAL A 256 -14.67 11.72 -6.38
CA VAL A 256 -13.58 10.89 -6.91
C VAL A 256 -12.35 11.76 -7.13
N LEU A 257 -11.21 11.36 -6.57
CA LEU A 257 -9.96 12.10 -6.66
C LEU A 257 -8.83 11.20 -7.16
N PRO A 258 -7.95 11.68 -8.05
CA PRO A 258 -6.70 10.99 -8.30
C PRO A 258 -5.80 11.13 -7.07
N ALA A 259 -5.11 10.05 -6.68
CA ALA A 259 -4.11 10.12 -5.64
C ALA A 259 -2.88 10.94 -6.08
N TYR A 260 -2.12 11.38 -5.10
CA TYR A 260 -0.76 11.88 -5.25
C TYR A 260 0.06 11.46 -4.04
N ASP A 261 1.38 11.39 -4.20
CA ASP A 261 2.28 10.98 -3.13
C ASP A 261 2.17 11.94 -1.93
N GLY A 262 1.88 11.40 -0.77
CA GLY A 262 1.66 12.15 0.47
C GLY A 262 0.20 12.58 0.73
N LEU A 263 -0.79 12.14 -0.09
CA LEU A 263 -2.21 12.40 0.17
C LEU A 263 -2.64 11.81 1.52
N LYS A 264 -3.25 12.63 2.37
CA LYS A 264 -3.69 12.25 3.72
C LYS A 264 -5.21 12.16 3.81
N LEU A 265 -5.71 11.07 4.36
CA LEU A 265 -7.13 10.83 4.64
C LEU A 265 -7.34 10.65 6.15
N ASN A 266 -8.34 11.31 6.72
CA ASN A 266 -8.80 11.07 8.09
C ASN A 266 -9.91 10.01 8.03
N LEU A 267 -9.67 8.86 8.64
CA LEU A 267 -10.60 7.73 8.66
C LEU A 267 -11.63 7.86 9.76
#